data_917c824e40906faefe85c2dbb42234d1
#
_entry.id   917c824e40906faefe85c2dbb42234d1
#
_cell.length_a   1.000
_cell.length_b   1.000
_cell.length_c   1.000
_cell.angle_alpha   90.00
_cell.angle_beta   90.00
_cell.angle_gamma   90.00
#
_symmetry.space_group_name_H-M   'P 1'
#
loop_
_entity.id
_entity.type
_entity.pdbx_description
1 polymer ?
#
loop_
_entity_poly.entity_id
_entity_poly.type
_entity_poly.pdbx_seq_one_letter_code
_entity_poly.pdbx_strand_id
1 'polypeptide(L)'
;ARSLMEDPGLSWRAGVETFLKNCCYGAKSGVAVLSIEEEQQVRHCLSEENFQAFRRDQIIFYGKLLSIFSLPVDSIDPRLFGNLALSMMMVHKAIPDTMPFLFPEVAEDMVDFQVRALVDEMERVKEHVR
;
A
#
# COMPACT_ATOMS: atom_id res chain seq x y z
N ALA A 1 7.81 4.33 -8.06
CA ALA A 1 7.45 3.00 -8.60
C ALA A 1 8.04 2.76 -9.98
N ARG A 2 7.90 3.71 -10.92
CA ARG A 2 8.40 3.54 -12.30
C ARG A 2 9.89 3.24 -12.36
N SER A 3 10.70 3.97 -11.61
CA SER A 3 12.16 3.77 -11.63
C SER A 3 12.54 2.37 -11.17
N LEU A 4 11.81 1.78 -10.23
CA LEU A 4 12.04 0.41 -9.79
C LEU A 4 11.61 -0.61 -10.86
N MET A 5 10.52 -0.35 -11.56
CA MET A 5 10.04 -1.24 -12.63
C MET A 5 10.93 -1.20 -13.87
N GLU A 6 11.61 -0.08 -14.12
CA GLU A 6 12.50 0.12 -15.24
C GLU A 6 13.95 -0.32 -14.96
N ASP A 7 14.27 -0.65 -13.71
CA ASP A 7 15.61 -1.09 -13.33
C ASP A 7 15.88 -2.51 -13.85
N PRO A 8 16.84 -2.69 -14.79
CA PRO A 8 17.13 -4.00 -15.35
C PRO A 8 17.78 -4.97 -14.35
N GLY A 9 18.30 -4.46 -13.22
CA GLY A 9 18.88 -5.27 -12.16
C GLY A 9 17.86 -5.87 -11.20
N LEU A 10 16.58 -5.48 -11.31
CA LEU A 10 15.52 -5.95 -10.41
C LEU A 10 14.50 -6.80 -11.18
N SER A 11 14.16 -7.95 -10.60
CA SER A 11 12.99 -8.70 -11.06
C SER A 11 11.71 -7.92 -10.77
N TRP A 12 10.62 -8.27 -11.46
CA TRP A 12 9.32 -7.66 -11.19
C TRP A 12 8.96 -7.77 -9.71
N ARG A 13 9.09 -8.97 -9.13
CA ARG A 13 8.77 -9.23 -7.72
C ARG A 13 9.63 -8.37 -6.79
N ALA A 14 10.92 -8.31 -7.02
CA ALA A 14 11.84 -7.53 -6.20
C ALA A 14 11.51 -6.04 -6.26
N GLY A 15 11.15 -5.53 -7.43
CA GLY A 15 10.75 -4.14 -7.60
C GLY A 15 9.48 -3.80 -6.82
N VAL A 16 8.46 -4.64 -6.91
CA VAL A 16 7.20 -4.43 -6.18
C VAL A 16 7.41 -4.52 -4.67
N GLU A 17 8.14 -5.54 -4.20
CA GLU A 17 8.46 -5.68 -2.78
C GLU A 17 9.23 -4.47 -2.24
N THR A 18 10.22 -4.01 -2.99
CA THR A 18 11.01 -2.83 -2.61
C THR A 18 10.13 -1.59 -2.51
N PHE A 19 9.25 -1.38 -3.47
CA PHE A 19 8.32 -0.24 -3.44
C PHE A 19 7.44 -0.29 -2.19
N LEU A 20 6.81 -1.43 -1.91
CA LEU A 20 5.91 -1.57 -0.77
C LEU A 20 6.65 -1.40 0.56
N LYS A 21 7.84 -1.99 0.68
CA LYS A 21 8.68 -1.81 1.87
C LYS A 21 9.11 -0.36 2.06
N ASN A 22 9.45 0.34 0.98
CA ASN A 22 9.81 1.75 1.07
C ASN A 22 8.62 2.60 1.52
N CYS A 23 7.41 2.27 1.13
CA CYS A 23 6.21 2.93 1.63
C CYS A 23 6.02 2.73 3.14
N CYS A 24 6.33 1.53 3.64
CA CYS A 24 6.18 1.18 5.06
C CYS A 24 7.31 1.76 5.92
N TYR A 25 8.56 1.68 5.45
CA TYR A 25 9.74 1.98 6.27
C TYR A 25 10.43 3.29 5.88
N GLY A 26 10.15 3.82 4.69
CA GLY A 26 10.90 4.95 4.16
C GLY A 26 10.38 6.30 4.62
N ALA A 27 11.21 7.06 5.30
CA ALA A 27 10.92 8.46 5.64
C ALA A 27 10.78 9.34 4.38
N LYS A 28 11.24 8.87 3.23
CA LYS A 28 11.25 9.60 1.96
C LYS A 28 10.15 9.14 0.99
N SER A 29 9.20 8.33 1.43
CA SER A 29 8.18 7.79 0.55
C SER A 29 7.22 8.85 -0.02
N GLY A 30 7.16 10.03 0.59
CA GLY A 30 6.22 11.07 0.20
C GLY A 30 4.77 10.75 0.55
N VAL A 31 4.52 9.59 1.14
CA VAL A 31 3.18 9.18 1.56
C VAL A 31 3.00 9.54 3.03
N ALA A 32 2.09 10.45 3.30
CA ALA A 32 1.70 10.77 4.67
C ALA A 32 0.74 9.70 5.17
N VAL A 33 1.14 8.99 6.22
CA VAL A 33 0.27 8.01 6.88
C VAL A 33 -0.29 8.65 8.15
N LEU A 34 -1.60 8.80 8.18
CA LEU A 34 -2.31 9.37 9.32
C LEU A 34 -2.59 8.26 10.35
N SER A 35 -2.59 8.63 11.62
CA SER A 35 -3.12 7.76 12.67
C SER A 35 -4.63 7.63 12.51
N ILE A 36 -5.23 6.63 13.17
CA ILE A 36 -6.68 6.44 13.12
C ILE A 36 -7.41 7.71 13.61
N GLU A 37 -6.91 8.33 14.67
CA GLU A 37 -7.50 9.56 15.20
C GLU A 37 -7.39 10.74 14.24
N GLU A 38 -6.22 10.92 13.63
CA GLU A 38 -6.00 11.97 12.63
C GLU A 38 -6.88 11.77 11.41
N GLU A 39 -7.02 10.52 10.95
CA GLU A 39 -7.89 10.18 9.82
C GLU A 39 -9.35 10.51 10.13
N GLN A 40 -9.83 10.18 11.32
CA GLN A 40 -11.18 10.54 11.75
C GLN A 40 -11.40 12.05 11.80
N GLN A 41 -10.41 12.81 12.29
CA GLN A 41 -10.48 14.26 12.32
C GLN A 41 -10.55 14.86 10.91
N VAL A 42 -9.72 14.39 9.99
CA VAL A 42 -9.74 14.84 8.59
C VAL A 42 -11.09 14.52 7.96
N ARG A 43 -11.63 13.32 8.21
CA ARG A 43 -12.92 12.91 7.69
C ARG A 43 -14.06 13.81 8.20
N HIS A 44 -14.02 14.21 9.48
CA HIS A 44 -15.00 15.13 10.03
C HIS A 44 -14.94 16.53 9.45
N CYS A 45 -13.75 16.96 9.00
CA CYS A 45 -13.56 18.28 8.40
C CYS A 45 -13.95 18.34 6.92
N LEU A 46 -14.11 17.19 6.25
CA LEU A 46 -14.46 17.14 4.84
C LEU A 46 -15.98 17.10 4.66
N SER A 47 -16.49 17.88 3.70
CA SER A 47 -17.87 17.72 3.24
C SER A 47 -18.01 16.36 2.55
N GLU A 48 -19.26 15.87 2.45
CA GLU A 48 -19.53 14.61 1.75
C GLU A 48 -19.03 14.66 0.29
N GLU A 49 -19.26 15.79 -0.37
CA GLU A 49 -18.83 15.99 -1.75
C GLU A 49 -17.31 15.94 -1.87
N ASN A 50 -16.57 16.61 -1.00
CA ASN A 50 -15.11 16.61 -0.98
C ASN A 50 -14.57 15.24 -0.63
N PHE A 51 -15.21 14.52 0.27
CA PHE A 51 -14.82 13.16 0.62
C PHE A 51 -14.97 12.20 -0.56
N GLN A 52 -16.08 12.30 -1.31
CA GLN A 52 -16.29 11.48 -2.50
C GLN A 52 -15.29 11.82 -3.62
N ALA A 53 -14.96 13.11 -3.79
CA ALA A 53 -13.93 13.53 -4.74
C ALA A 53 -12.57 12.93 -4.37
N PHE A 54 -12.20 12.97 -3.09
CA PHE A 54 -10.97 12.37 -2.57
C PHE A 54 -10.92 10.87 -2.85
N ARG A 55 -12.01 10.16 -2.58
CA ARG A 55 -12.09 8.71 -2.86
C ARG A 55 -11.88 8.40 -4.33
N ARG A 56 -12.50 9.16 -5.23
CA ARG A 56 -12.31 8.97 -6.68
C ARG A 56 -10.84 9.16 -7.07
N ASP A 57 -10.20 10.19 -6.55
CA ASP A 57 -8.79 10.46 -6.83
C ASP A 57 -7.89 9.31 -6.33
N GLN A 58 -8.20 8.74 -5.18
CA GLN A 58 -7.45 7.60 -4.65
C GLN A 58 -7.63 6.34 -5.49
N ILE A 59 -8.84 6.08 -5.98
CA ILE A 59 -9.10 4.95 -6.89
C ILE A 59 -8.26 5.11 -8.17
N ILE A 60 -8.22 6.31 -8.74
CA ILE A 60 -7.42 6.60 -9.94
C ILE A 60 -5.93 6.40 -9.64
N PHE A 61 -5.46 6.90 -8.50
CA PHE A 61 -4.06 6.78 -8.10
C PHE A 61 -3.63 5.31 -7.98
N TYR A 62 -4.39 4.50 -7.25
CA TYR A 62 -4.05 3.09 -7.07
C TYR A 62 -4.21 2.30 -8.36
N GLY A 63 -5.17 2.65 -9.20
CA GLY A 63 -5.31 2.05 -10.52
C GLY A 63 -4.09 2.31 -11.40
N LYS A 64 -3.57 3.54 -11.40
CA LYS A 64 -2.33 3.88 -12.12
C LYS A 64 -1.13 3.12 -11.57
N LEU A 65 -1.05 2.98 -10.24
CA LEU A 65 0.04 2.24 -9.61
C LEU A 65 0.03 0.77 -10.02
N LEU A 66 -1.13 0.14 -10.04
CA LEU A 66 -1.27 -1.24 -10.51
C LEU A 66 -0.87 -1.38 -11.98
N SER A 67 -1.18 -0.39 -12.81
CA SER A 67 -0.75 -0.35 -14.22
C SER A 67 0.78 -0.27 -14.34
N ILE A 68 1.42 0.54 -13.49
CA ILE A 68 2.88 0.62 -13.45
C ILE A 68 3.50 -0.75 -13.13
N PHE A 69 2.85 -1.52 -12.27
CA PHE A 69 3.27 -2.89 -11.95
C PHE A 69 2.87 -3.91 -13.03
N SER A 70 2.37 -3.46 -14.16
CA SER A 70 2.01 -4.32 -15.30
C SER A 70 0.90 -5.32 -15.00
N LEU A 71 0.01 -5.00 -14.07
CA LEU A 71 -1.14 -5.82 -13.79
C LEU A 71 -2.25 -5.54 -14.80
N PRO A 72 -2.98 -6.58 -15.25
CA PRO A 72 -4.11 -6.39 -16.16
C PRO A 72 -5.19 -5.49 -15.57
N VAL A 73 -5.89 -4.76 -16.42
CA VAL A 73 -7.02 -3.94 -16.02
C VAL A 73 -8.07 -4.85 -15.36
N ASP A 74 -8.63 -4.39 -14.26
CA ASP A 74 -9.66 -5.09 -13.47
C ASP A 74 -9.20 -6.40 -12.83
N SER A 75 -7.90 -6.69 -12.82
CA SER A 75 -7.37 -7.89 -12.17
C SER A 75 -7.39 -7.82 -10.65
N ILE A 76 -7.15 -6.63 -10.10
CA ILE A 76 -7.26 -6.34 -8.67
C ILE A 76 -8.05 -5.03 -8.53
N ASP A 77 -9.01 -5.03 -7.61
CA ASP A 77 -9.75 -3.83 -7.28
C ASP A 77 -8.78 -2.80 -6.65
N PRO A 78 -8.61 -1.60 -7.24
CA PRO A 78 -7.73 -0.58 -6.68
C PRO A 78 -8.08 -0.19 -5.24
N ARG A 79 -9.35 -0.28 -4.86
CA ARG A 79 -9.80 0.01 -3.49
C ARG A 79 -9.26 -1.02 -2.50
N LEU A 80 -9.28 -2.29 -2.89
CA LEU A 80 -8.73 -3.37 -2.07
C LEU A 80 -7.22 -3.20 -1.93
N PHE A 81 -6.53 -2.97 -3.04
CA PHE A 81 -5.08 -2.76 -3.01
C PHE A 81 -4.71 -1.56 -2.13
N GLY A 82 -5.42 -0.44 -2.28
CA GLY A 82 -5.19 0.76 -1.47
C GLY A 82 -5.39 0.52 0.01
N ASN A 83 -6.47 -0.17 0.39
CA ASN A 83 -6.73 -0.51 1.78
C ASN A 83 -5.65 -1.42 2.38
N LEU A 84 -5.20 -2.42 1.62
CA LEU A 84 -4.14 -3.32 2.08
C LEU A 84 -2.82 -2.57 2.25
N ALA A 85 -2.43 -1.75 1.29
CA ALA A 85 -1.21 -0.95 1.38
C ALA A 85 -1.24 0.00 2.57
N LEU A 86 -2.34 0.71 2.76
CA LEU A 86 -2.51 1.63 3.90
C LEU A 86 -2.49 0.88 5.23
N SER A 87 -3.13 -0.29 5.32
CA SER A 87 -3.14 -1.06 6.57
C SER A 87 -1.73 -1.49 6.98
N MET A 88 -0.89 -1.89 6.04
CA MET A 88 0.51 -2.23 6.32
C MET A 88 1.30 -1.02 6.82
N MET A 89 1.12 0.15 6.20
CA MET A 89 1.77 1.39 6.62
C MET A 89 1.31 1.81 8.02
N MET A 90 0.02 1.68 8.31
CA MET A 90 -0.54 2.02 9.62
C MET A 90 -0.03 1.09 10.73
N VAL A 91 0.09 -0.20 10.45
CA VAL A 91 0.67 -1.17 11.39
C VAL A 91 2.10 -0.76 11.73
N HIS A 92 2.91 -0.46 10.74
CA HIS A 92 4.29 -0.04 10.96
C HIS A 92 4.36 1.26 11.78
N LYS A 93 3.52 2.23 11.47
CA LYS A 93 3.49 3.51 12.20
C LYS A 93 3.05 3.34 13.65
N ALA A 94 2.17 2.38 13.93
CA ALA A 94 1.64 2.13 15.28
C ALA A 94 2.64 1.44 16.21
N ILE A 95 3.66 0.78 15.66
CA ILE A 95 4.62 -0.04 16.44
C ILE A 95 5.23 0.70 17.64
N PRO A 96 5.68 1.97 17.55
CA PRO A 96 6.31 2.63 18.69
C PRO A 96 5.35 3.04 19.82
N ASP A 97 4.11 3.37 19.52
CA ASP A 97 3.29 4.21 20.40
C ASP A 97 1.99 3.58 20.93
N THR A 98 1.36 2.72 20.16
CA THR A 98 0.02 2.23 20.52
C THR A 98 -0.13 0.77 20.20
N MET A 99 0.22 -0.05 21.16
CA MET A 99 0.29 -1.45 20.82
C MET A 99 -0.90 -2.26 21.21
N PRO A 100 -1.82 -2.55 20.25
CA PRO A 100 -2.75 -3.65 20.44
C PRO A 100 -2.10 -5.03 20.27
N PHE A 101 -0.80 -5.10 19.95
CA PHE A 101 -0.14 -6.38 19.73
C PHE A 101 0.41 -6.94 21.04
N LEU A 102 0.12 -8.20 21.28
CA LEU A 102 0.68 -8.93 22.44
C LEU A 102 2.20 -9.10 22.31
N PHE A 103 2.69 -9.24 21.07
CA PHE A 103 4.11 -9.45 20.78
C PHE A 103 4.62 -8.38 19.80
N PRO A 104 4.87 -7.14 20.27
CA PRO A 104 5.33 -6.06 19.38
C PRO A 104 6.72 -6.31 18.78
N GLU A 105 7.52 -7.16 19.38
CA GLU A 105 8.87 -7.51 18.92
C GLU A 105 8.89 -8.22 17.56
N VAL A 106 7.77 -8.76 17.09
CA VAL A 106 7.66 -9.38 15.76
C VAL A 106 6.81 -8.57 14.79
N ALA A 107 6.53 -7.31 15.11
CA ALA A 107 5.66 -6.48 14.27
C ALA A 107 6.28 -6.20 12.89
N GLU A 108 7.60 -6.02 12.80
CA GLU A 108 8.27 -5.85 11.50
C GLU A 108 8.16 -7.12 10.66
N ASP A 109 8.30 -8.29 11.27
CA ASP A 109 8.11 -9.56 10.57
C ASP A 109 6.67 -9.70 10.03
N MET A 110 5.68 -9.17 10.77
CA MET A 110 4.29 -9.13 10.30
C MET A 110 4.14 -8.28 9.04
N VAL A 111 4.77 -7.11 9.02
CA VAL A 111 4.74 -6.22 7.83
C VAL A 111 5.41 -6.90 6.65
N ASP A 112 6.57 -7.51 6.84
CA ASP A 112 7.28 -8.23 5.78
C ASP A 112 6.44 -9.40 5.25
N PHE A 113 5.75 -10.12 6.13
CA PHE A 113 4.83 -11.20 5.74
C PHE A 113 3.67 -10.65 4.91
N GLN A 114 3.07 -9.54 5.35
CA GLN A 114 1.97 -8.91 4.64
C GLN A 114 2.39 -8.45 3.24
N VAL A 115 3.57 -7.84 3.12
CA VAL A 115 4.12 -7.42 1.82
C VAL A 115 4.29 -8.63 0.90
N ARG A 116 4.88 -9.71 1.40
CA ARG A 116 5.08 -10.94 0.60
C ARG A 116 3.75 -11.56 0.17
N ALA A 117 2.79 -11.62 1.08
CA ALA A 117 1.46 -12.17 0.77
C ALA A 117 0.75 -11.37 -0.32
N LEU A 118 0.83 -10.03 -0.24
CA LEU A 118 0.24 -9.18 -1.27
C LEU A 118 0.95 -9.35 -2.61
N VAL A 119 2.27 -9.41 -2.62
CA VAL A 119 3.05 -9.60 -3.84
C VAL A 119 2.79 -10.99 -4.44
N ASP A 120 2.65 -12.02 -3.61
CA ASP A 120 2.26 -13.36 -4.09
C ASP A 120 0.93 -13.33 -4.84
N GLU A 121 -0.06 -12.64 -4.29
CA GLU A 121 -1.36 -12.50 -4.94
C GLU A 121 -1.27 -11.70 -6.24
N MET A 122 -0.50 -10.61 -6.24
CA MET A 122 -0.29 -9.81 -7.44
C MET A 122 0.39 -10.63 -8.55
N GLU A 123 1.38 -11.42 -8.20
CA GLU A 123 2.09 -12.29 -9.15
C GLU A 123 1.15 -13.38 -9.71
N ARG A 124 0.35 -13.99 -8.85
CA ARG A 124 -0.65 -14.97 -9.26
C ARG A 124 -1.62 -14.38 -10.30
N VAL A 125 -2.14 -13.19 -10.02
CA VAL A 125 -3.08 -12.50 -10.92
C VAL A 125 -2.40 -12.14 -12.24
N LYS A 126 -1.16 -11.65 -12.18
CA LYS A 126 -0.38 -11.29 -13.36
C LYS A 126 -0.16 -12.49 -14.29
N GLU A 127 0.10 -13.66 -13.73
CA GLU A 127 0.35 -14.88 -14.50
C GLU A 127 -0.93 -15.50 -15.06
N HIS A 128 -2.06 -15.34 -14.41
CA HIS A 128 -3.32 -16.01 -14.75
C HIS A 128 -4.08 -15.34 -15.92
N VAL A 129 -3.69 -14.17 -16.35
CA VAL A 129 -4.43 -13.40 -17.38
C VAL A 129 -3.66 -13.38 -18.71
N ARG A 130 -3.04 -14.45 -19.04
CA ARG A 130 -2.42 -14.63 -20.36
C ARG A 130 -3.36 -15.32 -21.33
#